data_b406e1ac7612fb649592e7c778681d97
#
_entry.id   b406e1ac7612fb649592e7c778681d97
#
_cell.length_a   1.000
_cell.length_b   1.000
_cell.length_c   1.000
_cell.angle_alpha   90.00
_cell.angle_beta   90.00
_cell.angle_gamma   90.00
#
_symmetry.space_group_name_H-M   'P 1'
#
loop_
_entity.id
_entity.type
_entity.pdbx_description
1 polymer ?
#
loop_
_entity_poly.entity_id
_entity_poly.type
_entity_poly.pdbx_seq_one_letter_code
_entity_poly.pdbx_strand_id
1 'polypeptide(L)'
;VDQNKVVTTIRNTEVVADVTNVLALECASRRRLLLRRNPQSREQIRLCASHRVVRAQAYQAAPGVLSHFRLLGLCTAGRDEGSFQFEATSLVEHIAFYVRLLREVSQLGYQTRRVRVTLTDLEDGQREQTLTEQVFKPLLAQHPGILCELDPDRKTGRGYYTGVCFHIYATNDTETELELIDGGFTTWTQQFLSNRKERMLISGLGTERLCSQFSALSVKAD
;
A
#
# COMPACT_ATOMS: atom_id res chain seq x y z
N VAL A 1 9.72 1.42 12.48
CA VAL A 1 9.66 -0.03 12.78
C VAL A 1 10.01 -0.20 14.25
N ASP A 2 9.26 -1.02 14.96
CA ASP A 2 9.57 -1.39 16.34
C ASP A 2 10.84 -2.26 16.34
N GLN A 3 11.90 -1.80 16.97
CA GLN A 3 13.20 -2.47 17.04
C GLN A 3 13.10 -3.89 17.65
N ASN A 4 12.11 -4.11 18.53
CA ASN A 4 11.88 -5.42 19.14
C ASN A 4 11.27 -6.45 18.19
N LYS A 5 10.84 -6.02 17.00
CA LYS A 5 10.24 -6.87 15.96
C LYS A 5 11.14 -7.06 14.73
N VAL A 6 12.37 -6.58 14.80
CA VAL A 6 13.36 -6.70 13.73
C VAL A 6 14.28 -7.88 14.03
N VAL A 7 14.57 -8.68 13.00
CA VAL A 7 15.56 -9.75 13.07
C VAL A 7 16.92 -9.17 12.75
N THR A 8 17.83 -9.20 13.72
CA THR A 8 19.23 -8.79 13.53
C THR A 8 20.11 -9.97 13.17
N THR A 9 21.19 -9.70 12.46
CA THR A 9 22.18 -10.71 12.09
C THR A 9 23.45 -10.56 12.93
N ILE A 10 24.28 -11.63 12.96
CA ILE A 10 25.58 -11.62 13.63
C ILE A 10 26.55 -10.52 13.09
N ARG A 11 26.29 -9.99 11.90
CA ARG A 11 27.12 -8.95 11.27
C ARG A 11 26.58 -7.52 11.49
N ASN A 12 25.78 -7.30 12.52
CA ASN A 12 25.14 -6.02 12.82
C ASN A 12 24.32 -5.45 11.66
N THR A 13 23.68 -6.32 10.90
CA THR A 13 22.70 -5.93 9.89
C THR A 13 21.31 -6.37 10.32
N GLU A 14 20.27 -5.73 9.79
CA GLU A 14 18.89 -6.06 10.06
C GLU A 14 18.25 -6.71 8.82
N VAL A 15 17.40 -7.68 9.05
CA VAL A 15 16.57 -8.25 7.99
C VAL A 15 15.40 -7.31 7.74
N VAL A 16 15.13 -6.97 6.48
CA VAL A 16 14.04 -6.08 6.11
C VAL A 16 12.71 -6.65 6.59
N ALA A 17 12.02 -5.93 7.45
CA ALA A 17 10.69 -6.28 7.96
C ALA A 17 9.56 -5.70 7.10
N ASP A 18 9.85 -4.59 6.41
CA ASP A 18 8.93 -3.92 5.49
C ASP A 18 9.72 -3.13 4.44
N VAL A 19 9.48 -3.45 3.17
CA VAL A 19 10.16 -2.79 2.05
C VAL A 19 9.83 -1.31 1.95
N THR A 20 8.64 -0.88 2.37
CA THR A 20 8.21 0.52 2.32
C THR A 20 9.03 1.41 3.24
N ASN A 21 9.58 0.88 4.35
CA ASN A 21 10.47 1.61 5.22
C ASN A 21 11.78 2.01 4.51
N VAL A 22 12.36 1.07 3.75
CA VAL A 22 13.59 1.33 2.97
C VAL A 22 13.30 2.31 1.84
N LEU A 23 12.18 2.13 1.14
CA LEU A 23 11.76 3.04 0.09
C LEU A 23 11.48 4.45 0.63
N ALA A 24 10.95 4.57 1.85
CA ALA A 24 10.71 5.86 2.49
C ALA A 24 12.00 6.64 2.76
N LEU A 25 13.05 5.97 3.21
CA LEU A 25 14.37 6.58 3.40
C LEU A 25 14.94 7.06 2.07
N GLU A 26 14.85 6.26 1.01
CA GLU A 26 15.30 6.63 -0.32
C GLU A 26 14.45 7.78 -0.91
N CYS A 27 13.14 7.77 -0.74
CA CYS A 27 12.28 8.90 -1.09
C CYS A 27 12.71 10.19 -0.39
N ALA A 28 12.95 10.12 0.92
CA ALA A 28 13.39 11.27 1.69
C ALA A 28 14.77 11.79 1.23
N SER A 29 15.70 10.87 0.91
CA SER A 29 17.02 11.22 0.37
C SER A 29 16.89 11.98 -0.97
N ARG A 30 16.13 11.44 -1.92
CA ARG A 30 15.89 12.07 -3.23
C ARG A 30 15.15 13.40 -3.11
N ARG A 31 14.09 13.47 -2.29
CA ARG A 31 13.37 14.72 -2.02
C ARG A 31 14.31 15.77 -1.41
N ARG A 32 15.20 15.41 -0.49
CA ARG A 32 16.20 16.32 0.08
C ARG A 32 17.11 16.92 -0.99
N LEU A 33 17.57 16.12 -1.96
CA LEU A 33 18.39 16.60 -3.07
C LEU A 33 17.61 17.56 -3.97
N LEU A 34 16.35 17.28 -4.29
CA LEU A 34 15.49 18.18 -5.06
C LEU A 34 15.26 19.50 -4.32
N LEU A 35 14.94 19.45 -3.03
CA LEU A 35 14.66 20.63 -2.22
C LEU A 35 15.88 21.52 -2.01
N ARG A 36 17.10 20.96 -2.00
CA ARG A 36 18.33 21.75 -2.01
C ARG A 36 18.50 22.59 -3.27
N ARG A 37 18.05 22.08 -4.43
CA ARG A 37 18.11 22.79 -5.73
C ARG A 37 16.95 23.78 -5.88
N ASN A 38 15.76 23.35 -5.47
CA ASN A 38 14.54 24.15 -5.52
C ASN A 38 13.67 23.85 -4.28
N PRO A 39 13.68 24.74 -3.25
CA PRO A 39 12.91 24.55 -2.02
C PRO A 39 11.39 24.44 -2.22
N GLN A 40 10.87 24.87 -3.36
CA GLN A 40 9.46 24.80 -3.72
C GLN A 40 9.15 23.66 -4.69
N SER A 41 10.10 22.76 -4.97
CA SER A 41 9.93 21.67 -5.93
C SER A 41 8.68 20.83 -5.64
N ARG A 42 7.82 20.68 -6.63
CA ARG A 42 6.64 19.80 -6.63
C ARG A 42 6.92 18.45 -7.30
N GLU A 43 8.14 18.24 -7.77
CA GLU A 43 8.52 16.97 -8.38
C GLU A 43 8.29 15.84 -7.40
N GLN A 44 7.58 14.81 -7.85
CA GLN A 44 7.25 13.63 -7.05
C GLN A 44 8.29 12.53 -7.25
N ILE A 45 8.60 11.81 -6.20
CA ILE A 45 9.43 10.60 -6.24
C ILE A 45 8.49 9.39 -6.12
N ARG A 46 8.52 8.52 -7.12
CA ARG A 46 7.78 7.27 -7.16
C ARG A 46 8.77 6.11 -7.17
N LEU A 47 8.69 5.25 -6.19
CA LEU A 47 9.56 4.08 -6.06
C LEU A 47 8.73 2.84 -5.85
N CYS A 48 9.20 1.72 -6.40
CA CYS A 48 8.68 0.40 -6.11
C CYS A 48 9.82 -0.58 -5.86
N ALA A 49 9.55 -1.58 -5.04
CA ALA A 49 10.47 -2.71 -4.86
C ALA A 49 9.70 -3.96 -4.47
N SER A 50 10.19 -5.11 -4.93
CA SER A 50 9.72 -6.43 -4.51
C SER A 50 10.85 -7.13 -3.77
N HIS A 51 10.67 -7.36 -2.48
CA HIS A 51 11.71 -7.92 -1.63
C HIS A 51 11.13 -8.93 -0.64
N ARG A 52 11.93 -9.94 -0.25
CA ARG A 52 11.56 -10.83 0.85
C ARG A 52 11.73 -10.10 2.17
N VAL A 53 10.73 -10.24 3.03
CA VAL A 53 10.69 -9.60 4.35
C VAL A 53 10.47 -10.67 5.43
N VAL A 54 10.96 -10.40 6.63
CA VAL A 54 10.72 -11.23 7.81
C VAL A 54 10.11 -10.36 8.89
N ARG A 55 8.97 -10.79 9.41
CA ARG A 55 8.31 -10.15 10.56
C ARG A 55 8.37 -11.07 11.77
N ALA A 56 9.18 -10.71 12.75
CA ALA A 56 9.34 -11.45 13.99
C ALA A 56 8.19 -11.14 14.96
N GLN A 57 6.99 -11.57 14.61
CA GLN A 57 5.80 -11.41 15.45
C GLN A 57 4.96 -12.69 15.41
N ALA A 58 4.23 -12.95 16.49
CA ALA A 58 3.26 -14.03 16.51
C ALA A 58 2.07 -13.68 15.62
N TYR A 59 1.64 -14.63 14.82
CA TYR A 59 0.43 -14.56 14.01
C TYR A 59 -0.56 -15.61 14.46
N GLN A 60 -1.84 -15.28 14.37
CA GLN A 60 -2.86 -16.31 14.31
C GLN A 60 -2.75 -17.02 12.97
N ALA A 61 -2.77 -18.35 12.97
CA ALA A 61 -2.71 -19.12 11.73
C ALA A 61 -3.93 -18.78 10.85
N ALA A 62 -3.66 -18.29 9.65
CA ALA A 62 -4.67 -17.98 8.65
C ALA A 62 -4.10 -18.26 7.25
N PRO A 63 -4.94 -18.57 6.26
CA PRO A 63 -4.48 -18.85 4.91
C PRO A 63 -3.64 -17.72 4.32
N GLY A 64 -2.44 -18.05 3.84
CA GLY A 64 -1.52 -17.09 3.23
C GLY A 64 -0.86 -16.09 4.20
N VAL A 65 -0.96 -16.31 5.52
CA VAL A 65 -0.26 -15.51 6.53
C VAL A 65 1.04 -16.21 6.92
N LEU A 66 2.16 -15.58 6.57
CA LEU A 66 3.50 -16.10 6.80
C LEU A 66 4.36 -15.04 7.49
N SER A 67 5.29 -15.45 8.34
CA SER A 67 6.28 -14.55 8.94
C SER A 67 7.41 -14.17 7.98
N HIS A 68 7.62 -14.96 6.94
CA HIS A 68 8.58 -14.73 5.86
C HIS A 68 7.86 -14.78 4.53
N PHE A 69 7.78 -13.65 3.84
CA PHE A 69 7.05 -13.53 2.58
C PHE A 69 7.69 -12.45 1.69
N ARG A 70 7.29 -12.42 0.43
CA ARG A 70 7.69 -11.35 -0.49
C ARG A 70 6.63 -10.24 -0.47
N LEU A 71 7.09 -9.03 -0.25
CA LEU A 71 6.28 -7.82 -0.28
C LEU A 71 6.63 -6.99 -1.52
N LEU A 72 5.65 -6.72 -2.37
CA LEU A 72 5.73 -5.69 -3.41
C LEU A 72 5.25 -4.39 -2.79
N GLY A 73 6.16 -3.44 -2.58
CA GLY A 73 5.86 -2.13 -2.01
C GLY A 73 5.92 -1.02 -3.04
N LEU A 74 5.02 -0.07 -2.93
CA LEU A 74 5.02 1.19 -3.65
C LEU A 74 5.14 2.35 -2.68
N CYS A 75 5.89 3.38 -3.07
CA CYS A 75 6.00 4.64 -2.33
C CYS A 75 5.92 5.81 -3.29
N THR A 76 5.06 6.79 -2.98
CA THR A 76 5.02 8.10 -3.65
C THR A 76 5.25 9.19 -2.63
N ALA A 77 6.30 10.00 -2.84
CA ALA A 77 6.61 11.13 -1.99
C ALA A 77 6.64 12.42 -2.81
N GLY A 78 6.13 13.50 -2.24
CA GLY A 78 6.08 14.80 -2.89
C GLY A 78 5.67 15.90 -1.93
N ARG A 79 5.25 17.03 -2.49
CA ARG A 79 4.80 18.18 -1.75
C ARG A 79 3.28 18.28 -1.79
N ASP A 80 2.70 18.75 -0.71
CA ASP A 80 1.31 19.19 -0.66
C ASP A 80 1.02 20.20 -1.78
N GLU A 81 0.02 19.91 -2.58
CA GLU A 81 -0.43 20.73 -3.71
C GLU A 81 -1.67 21.57 -3.37
N GLY A 82 -2.21 21.40 -2.15
CA GLY A 82 -3.45 21.99 -1.70
C GLY A 82 -4.68 21.21 -2.12
N SER A 83 -5.80 21.46 -1.48
CA SER A 83 -7.12 20.87 -1.82
C SER A 83 -7.13 19.35 -1.97
N PHE A 84 -6.28 18.63 -1.22
CA PHE A 84 -6.14 17.18 -1.25
C PHE A 84 -5.63 16.62 -2.61
N GLN A 85 -5.06 17.45 -3.47
CA GLN A 85 -4.71 17.07 -4.85
C GLN A 85 -3.62 16.01 -4.89
N PHE A 86 -2.52 16.18 -4.13
CA PHE A 86 -1.44 15.18 -4.06
C PHE A 86 -1.98 13.84 -3.56
N GLU A 87 -2.78 13.87 -2.50
CA GLU A 87 -3.33 12.69 -1.87
C GLU A 87 -4.27 11.94 -2.83
N ALA A 88 -5.20 12.63 -3.44
CA ALA A 88 -6.14 12.02 -4.38
C ALA A 88 -5.43 11.39 -5.59
N THR A 89 -4.51 12.12 -6.20
CA THR A 89 -3.74 11.62 -7.35
C THR A 89 -2.92 10.38 -6.98
N SER A 90 -2.23 10.41 -5.83
CA SER A 90 -1.41 9.29 -5.39
C SER A 90 -2.25 8.05 -5.03
N LEU A 91 -3.42 8.24 -4.40
CA LEU A 91 -4.37 7.14 -4.13
C LEU A 91 -4.84 6.49 -5.43
N VAL A 92 -5.29 7.31 -6.40
CA VAL A 92 -5.72 6.80 -7.71
C VAL A 92 -4.59 6.03 -8.40
N GLU A 93 -3.37 6.56 -8.42
CA GLU A 93 -2.21 5.90 -9.04
C GLU A 93 -1.91 4.53 -8.41
N HIS A 94 -1.81 4.46 -7.07
CA HIS A 94 -1.51 3.21 -6.37
C HIS A 94 -2.62 2.18 -6.54
N ILE A 95 -3.87 2.59 -6.34
CA ILE A 95 -5.03 1.69 -6.44
C ILE A 95 -5.19 1.18 -7.87
N ALA A 96 -5.12 2.08 -8.87
CA ALA A 96 -5.20 1.70 -10.27
C ALA A 96 -4.07 0.72 -10.69
N PHE A 97 -2.86 0.91 -10.17
CA PHE A 97 -1.76 -0.03 -10.39
C PHE A 97 -2.13 -1.44 -9.89
N TYR A 98 -2.60 -1.57 -8.66
CA TYR A 98 -2.95 -2.88 -8.11
C TYR A 98 -4.18 -3.50 -8.77
N VAL A 99 -5.18 -2.70 -9.12
CA VAL A 99 -6.35 -3.19 -9.87
C VAL A 99 -5.93 -3.78 -11.22
N ARG A 100 -5.03 -3.09 -11.94
CA ARG A 100 -4.46 -3.65 -13.19
C ARG A 100 -3.66 -4.91 -12.93
N LEU A 101 -2.79 -4.92 -11.92
CA LEU A 101 -2.00 -6.09 -11.55
C LEU A 101 -2.92 -7.28 -11.27
N LEU A 102 -3.96 -7.11 -10.45
CA LEU A 102 -4.90 -8.19 -10.13
C LEU A 102 -5.67 -8.71 -11.35
N ARG A 103 -5.90 -7.89 -12.36
CA ARG A 103 -6.50 -8.34 -13.64
C ARG A 103 -5.49 -9.12 -14.50
N GLU A 104 -4.27 -8.63 -14.59
CA GLU A 104 -3.22 -9.20 -15.44
C GLU A 104 -2.62 -10.50 -14.90
N VAL A 105 -2.71 -10.76 -13.60
CA VAL A 105 -2.21 -12.04 -13.03
C VAL A 105 -2.96 -13.27 -13.57
N SER A 106 -4.11 -13.09 -14.21
CA SER A 106 -4.82 -14.15 -14.92
C SER A 106 -3.97 -14.78 -16.03
N GLN A 107 -3.10 -14.01 -16.67
CA GLN A 107 -2.13 -14.47 -17.67
C GLN A 107 -1.05 -15.41 -17.07
N LEU A 108 -0.89 -15.38 -15.76
CA LEU A 108 0.05 -16.21 -15.00
C LEU A 108 -0.63 -17.39 -14.30
N GLY A 109 -1.92 -17.62 -14.57
CA GLY A 109 -2.69 -18.72 -13.98
C GLY A 109 -3.27 -18.39 -12.59
N TYR A 110 -3.37 -17.12 -12.21
CA TYR A 110 -4.06 -16.70 -10.99
C TYR A 110 -5.36 -15.99 -11.34
N GLN A 111 -6.46 -16.32 -10.67
CA GLN A 111 -7.77 -15.75 -11.00
C GLN A 111 -8.35 -14.95 -9.85
N THR A 112 -8.69 -13.71 -10.15
CA THR A 112 -9.46 -12.81 -9.27
C THR A 112 -10.81 -12.54 -9.91
N ARG A 113 -11.90 -12.86 -9.20
CA ARG A 113 -13.26 -12.69 -9.74
C ARG A 113 -13.81 -11.29 -9.51
N ARG A 114 -13.68 -10.80 -8.30
CA ARG A 114 -14.16 -9.47 -7.89
C ARG A 114 -13.04 -8.73 -7.18
N VAL A 115 -12.97 -7.44 -7.40
CA VAL A 115 -12.04 -6.54 -6.72
C VAL A 115 -12.85 -5.47 -6.02
N ARG A 116 -12.61 -5.31 -4.72
CA ARG A 116 -13.23 -4.31 -3.88
C ARG A 116 -12.16 -3.43 -3.24
N VAL A 117 -12.37 -2.13 -3.34
CA VAL A 117 -11.49 -1.09 -2.80
C VAL A 117 -12.22 -0.39 -1.67
N THR A 118 -11.60 -0.34 -0.49
CA THR A 118 -12.13 0.44 0.62
C THR A 118 -11.19 1.59 0.95
N LEU A 119 -11.77 2.76 1.24
CA LEU A 119 -11.05 3.91 1.77
C LEU A 119 -11.55 4.22 3.17
N THR A 120 -10.62 4.54 4.06
CA THR A 120 -10.93 4.99 5.42
C THR A 120 -10.35 6.38 5.63
N ASP A 121 -11.21 7.35 5.94
CA ASP A 121 -10.79 8.63 6.48
C ASP A 121 -10.53 8.48 7.99
N LEU A 122 -9.28 8.66 8.38
CA LEU A 122 -8.86 8.57 9.79
C LEU A 122 -9.12 9.86 10.59
N GLU A 123 -9.64 10.88 9.92
CA GLU A 123 -9.98 12.19 10.49
C GLU A 123 -11.51 12.42 10.51
N ASP A 124 -12.22 11.45 11.09
CA ASP A 124 -13.66 11.50 11.42
C ASP A 124 -14.60 11.80 10.23
N GLY A 125 -14.30 11.25 9.05
CA GLY A 125 -15.19 11.30 7.88
C GLY A 125 -15.30 12.65 7.17
N GLN A 126 -14.47 13.63 7.53
CA GLN A 126 -14.54 14.98 6.95
C GLN A 126 -14.24 15.02 5.43
N ARG A 127 -13.64 13.93 4.89
CA ARG A 127 -13.21 13.85 3.48
C ARG A 127 -14.05 12.92 2.62
N GLU A 128 -15.15 12.37 3.11
CA GLU A 128 -15.96 11.37 2.39
C GLU A 128 -16.37 11.86 1.00
N GLN A 129 -16.88 13.10 0.91
CA GLN A 129 -17.25 13.68 -0.39
C GLN A 129 -16.02 13.84 -1.29
N THR A 130 -14.90 14.32 -0.76
CA THR A 130 -13.64 14.50 -1.52
C THR A 130 -13.13 13.16 -2.04
N LEU A 131 -13.14 12.11 -1.21
CA LEU A 131 -12.72 10.76 -1.60
C LEU A 131 -13.64 10.19 -2.69
N THR A 132 -14.94 10.40 -2.58
CA THR A 132 -15.90 9.98 -3.60
C THR A 132 -15.63 10.68 -4.94
N GLU A 133 -15.48 12.00 -4.93
CA GLU A 133 -15.33 12.80 -6.14
C GLU A 133 -13.94 12.66 -6.78
N GLN A 134 -12.88 12.73 -5.96
CA GLN A 134 -11.51 12.82 -6.47
C GLN A 134 -10.79 11.47 -6.57
N VAL A 135 -11.30 10.41 -5.91
CA VAL A 135 -10.68 9.09 -5.93
C VAL A 135 -11.61 8.03 -6.54
N PHE A 136 -12.81 7.82 -5.99
CA PHE A 136 -13.70 6.76 -6.49
C PHE A 136 -14.19 6.99 -7.89
N LYS A 137 -14.67 8.20 -8.23
CA LYS A 137 -15.16 8.50 -9.58
C LYS A 137 -14.09 8.25 -10.66
N PRO A 138 -12.84 8.77 -10.53
CA PRO A 138 -11.78 8.45 -11.47
C PRO A 138 -11.44 6.96 -11.56
N LEU A 139 -11.41 6.24 -10.43
CA LEU A 139 -11.13 4.80 -10.41
C LEU A 139 -12.22 4.00 -11.13
N LEU A 140 -13.50 4.28 -10.87
CA LEU A 140 -14.62 3.60 -11.52
C LEU A 140 -14.66 3.88 -13.02
N ALA A 141 -14.31 5.10 -13.45
CA ALA A 141 -14.20 5.44 -14.86
C ALA A 141 -13.07 4.68 -15.57
N GLN A 142 -11.91 4.51 -14.91
CA GLN A 142 -10.75 3.79 -15.46
C GLN A 142 -10.90 2.27 -15.36
N HIS A 143 -11.61 1.79 -14.36
CA HIS A 143 -11.71 0.37 -14.00
C HIS A 143 -13.18 -0.02 -13.74
N PRO A 144 -14.03 -0.07 -14.77
CA PRO A 144 -15.41 -0.50 -14.59
C PRO A 144 -15.45 -1.94 -14.03
N GLY A 145 -16.38 -2.18 -13.12
CA GLY A 145 -16.57 -3.50 -12.48
C GLY A 145 -15.82 -3.72 -11.16
N ILE A 146 -15.02 -2.75 -10.66
CA ILE A 146 -14.58 -2.78 -9.28
C ILE A 146 -15.67 -2.21 -8.36
N LEU A 147 -15.65 -2.61 -7.10
CA LEU A 147 -16.46 -2.00 -6.04
C LEU A 147 -15.62 -0.99 -5.28
N CYS A 148 -16.17 0.18 -5.01
CA CYS A 148 -15.52 1.22 -4.21
C CYS A 148 -16.45 1.64 -3.09
N GLU A 149 -15.99 1.61 -1.85
CA GLU A 149 -16.77 1.97 -0.68
C GLU A 149 -15.92 2.63 0.42
N LEU A 150 -16.55 3.39 1.28
CA LEU A 150 -15.93 3.89 2.50
C LEU A 150 -16.03 2.83 3.60
N ASP A 151 -14.97 2.69 4.40
CA ASP A 151 -14.92 1.81 5.56
C ASP A 151 -14.59 2.63 6.83
N PRO A 152 -15.60 3.26 7.45
CA PRO A 152 -15.40 4.05 8.67
C PRO A 152 -15.05 3.18 9.88
N ASP A 153 -15.41 1.90 9.85
CA ASP A 153 -15.26 0.96 10.96
C ASP A 153 -13.88 0.28 10.99
N ARG A 154 -13.01 0.53 10.01
CA ARG A 154 -11.66 -0.01 9.97
C ARG A 154 -10.90 0.32 11.26
N LYS A 155 -10.38 -0.74 11.92
CA LYS A 155 -9.60 -0.65 13.16
C LYS A 155 -8.10 -0.79 12.93
N THR A 156 -7.72 -1.49 11.87
CA THR A 156 -6.30 -1.77 11.54
C THR A 156 -5.60 -0.55 10.94
N GLY A 157 -4.32 -0.37 11.24
CA GLY A 157 -3.52 0.74 10.70
C GLY A 157 -3.74 2.10 11.38
N ARG A 158 -4.67 2.22 12.33
CA ARG A 158 -4.81 3.43 13.15
C ARG A 158 -3.55 3.63 14.01
N GLY A 159 -3.00 4.84 14.00
CA GLY A 159 -1.72 5.15 14.65
C GLY A 159 -0.48 4.79 13.81
N TYR A 160 -0.65 4.05 12.70
CA TYR A 160 0.39 3.82 11.70
C TYR A 160 0.21 4.73 10.48
N TYR A 161 -1.00 4.80 9.94
CA TYR A 161 -1.37 5.73 8.88
C TYR A 161 -1.94 7.03 9.44
N THR A 162 -1.91 8.07 8.61
CA THR A 162 -2.48 9.39 8.88
C THR A 162 -3.39 9.83 7.73
N GLY A 163 -4.40 10.62 8.02
CA GLY A 163 -5.33 11.14 7.01
C GLY A 163 -6.18 10.03 6.39
N VAL A 164 -5.72 9.42 5.30
CA VAL A 164 -6.46 8.39 4.57
C VAL A 164 -5.64 7.13 4.39
N CYS A 165 -6.28 5.98 4.53
CA CYS A 165 -5.74 4.68 4.18
C CYS A 165 -6.73 3.86 3.37
N PHE A 166 -6.25 2.76 2.76
CA PHE A 166 -7.07 1.91 1.91
C PHE A 166 -6.73 0.44 2.05
N HIS A 167 -7.72 -0.42 1.75
CA HIS A 167 -7.49 -1.83 1.45
C HIS A 167 -7.97 -2.14 0.03
N ILE A 168 -7.39 -3.17 -0.57
CA ILE A 168 -7.94 -3.82 -1.74
C ILE A 168 -8.13 -5.30 -1.44
N TYR A 169 -9.36 -5.73 -1.60
CA TYR A 169 -9.78 -7.11 -1.46
C TYR A 169 -9.99 -7.72 -2.83
N ALA A 170 -9.73 -9.01 -2.95
CA ALA A 170 -10.10 -9.77 -4.11
C ALA A 170 -10.81 -11.06 -3.71
N THR A 171 -11.75 -11.51 -4.53
CA THR A 171 -12.46 -12.78 -4.37
C THR A 171 -11.83 -13.81 -5.30
N ASN A 172 -11.49 -14.98 -4.77
CA ASN A 172 -10.93 -16.10 -5.52
C ASN A 172 -12.01 -17.02 -6.12
N ASP A 173 -11.60 -18.11 -6.74
CA ASP A 173 -12.51 -19.09 -7.36
C ASP A 173 -13.39 -19.85 -6.37
N THR A 174 -13.00 -19.91 -5.11
CA THR A 174 -13.81 -20.52 -4.03
C THR A 174 -14.77 -19.54 -3.36
N GLU A 175 -15.01 -18.37 -3.98
CA GLU A 175 -15.83 -17.27 -3.45
C GLU A 175 -15.34 -16.71 -2.11
N THR A 176 -14.05 -16.94 -1.78
CA THR A 176 -13.45 -16.39 -0.58
C THR A 176 -12.86 -15.01 -0.89
N GLU A 177 -13.32 -13.98 -0.19
CA GLU A 177 -12.74 -12.65 -0.27
C GLU A 177 -11.56 -12.51 0.70
N LEU A 178 -10.42 -12.03 0.19
CA LEU A 178 -9.20 -11.84 0.96
C LEU A 178 -8.64 -10.44 0.75
N GLU A 179 -8.18 -9.83 1.84
CA GLU A 179 -7.37 -8.62 1.79
C GLU A 179 -6.00 -8.95 1.20
N LEU A 180 -5.64 -8.29 0.12
CA LEU A 180 -4.36 -8.47 -0.57
C LEU A 180 -3.44 -7.27 -0.44
N ILE A 181 -4.00 -6.07 -0.48
CA ILE A 181 -3.24 -4.82 -0.46
C ILE A 181 -3.70 -3.96 0.69
N ASP A 182 -2.72 -3.41 1.39
CA ASP A 182 -2.88 -2.38 2.41
C ASP A 182 -2.02 -1.18 2.06
N GLY A 183 -2.53 0.05 2.29
CA GLY A 183 -1.81 1.27 2.03
C GLY A 183 -2.40 2.48 2.73
N GLY A 184 -1.60 3.53 2.85
CA GLY A 184 -2.04 4.78 3.47
C GLY A 184 -0.95 5.82 3.55
N PHE A 185 -1.35 7.03 3.93
CA PHE A 185 -0.40 8.12 4.12
C PHE A 185 0.36 7.97 5.43
N THR A 186 1.61 8.44 5.40
CA THR A 186 2.48 8.51 6.59
C THR A 186 3.13 9.88 6.68
N THR A 187 3.58 10.23 7.88
CA THR A 187 4.32 11.48 8.13
C THR A 187 5.83 11.34 7.97
N TRP A 188 6.33 10.22 7.45
CA TRP A 188 7.76 9.90 7.46
C TRP A 188 8.62 10.92 6.73
N THR A 189 8.24 11.33 5.50
CA THR A 189 8.98 12.36 4.78
C THR A 189 8.89 13.72 5.47
N GLN A 190 7.79 14.04 6.13
CA GLN A 190 7.68 15.25 6.96
C GLN A 190 8.70 15.24 8.10
N GLN A 191 8.83 14.12 8.79
CA GLN A 191 9.76 13.93 9.89
C GLN A 191 11.20 13.93 9.42
N PHE A 192 11.55 13.12 8.39
CA PHE A 192 12.92 13.02 7.88
C PHE A 192 13.45 14.32 7.27
N LEU A 193 12.56 15.17 6.74
CA LEU A 193 12.94 16.42 6.10
C LEU A 193 12.62 17.65 6.95
N SER A 194 12.04 17.48 8.14
CA SER A 194 11.55 18.56 9.01
C SER A 194 10.68 19.56 8.23
N ASN A 195 9.82 19.05 7.34
CA ASN A 195 9.01 19.86 6.45
C ASN A 195 7.56 19.38 6.43
N ARG A 196 6.66 20.14 7.07
CA ARG A 196 5.23 19.81 7.17
C ARG A 196 4.47 19.77 5.83
N LYS A 197 5.06 20.31 4.76
CA LYS A 197 4.47 20.29 3.42
C LYS A 197 4.81 19.03 2.64
N GLU A 198 5.68 18.17 3.13
CA GLU A 198 5.94 16.89 2.49
C GLU A 198 4.76 15.92 2.73
N ARG A 199 4.53 15.07 1.74
CA ARG A 199 3.49 14.03 1.74
C ARG A 199 4.11 12.72 1.32
N MET A 200 3.57 11.63 1.84
CA MET A 200 4.01 10.29 1.45
C MET A 200 2.87 9.30 1.53
N LEU A 201 2.61 8.61 0.42
CA LEU A 201 1.77 7.44 0.34
C LEU A 201 2.65 6.20 0.24
N ILE A 202 2.33 5.18 1.02
CA ILE A 202 2.93 3.85 0.93
C ILE A 202 1.83 2.81 0.72
N SER A 203 2.18 1.71 0.07
CA SER A 203 1.27 0.56 -0.03
C SER A 203 2.05 -0.72 -0.30
N GLY A 204 1.42 -1.88 0.00
CA GLY A 204 2.08 -3.16 -0.17
C GLY A 204 1.13 -4.30 -0.48
N LEU A 205 1.62 -5.26 -1.29
CA LEU A 205 0.99 -6.52 -1.63
C LEU A 205 1.88 -7.68 -1.18
N GLY A 206 1.35 -8.56 -0.33
CA GLY A 206 2.00 -9.83 -0.02
C GLY A 206 1.78 -10.86 -1.13
N THR A 207 2.81 -11.15 -1.93
CA THR A 207 2.65 -11.96 -3.13
C THR A 207 2.38 -13.43 -2.86
N GLU A 208 2.86 -13.98 -1.74
CA GLU A 208 2.59 -15.38 -1.36
C GLU A 208 1.09 -15.63 -1.11
N ARG A 209 0.39 -14.67 -0.51
CA ARG A 209 -1.08 -14.79 -0.32
C ARG A 209 -1.78 -14.81 -1.67
N LEU A 210 -1.40 -13.93 -2.60
CA LEU A 210 -1.94 -13.95 -3.97
C LEU A 210 -1.66 -15.29 -4.65
N CYS A 211 -0.41 -15.77 -4.63
CA CYS A 211 -0.03 -17.01 -5.28
C CYS A 211 -0.71 -18.25 -4.66
N SER A 212 -0.81 -18.31 -3.34
CA SER A 212 -1.37 -19.51 -2.66
C SER A 212 -2.89 -19.58 -2.68
N GLN A 213 -3.58 -18.42 -2.72
CA GLN A 213 -5.04 -18.37 -2.54
C GLN A 213 -5.81 -18.11 -3.85
N PHE A 214 -5.11 -17.72 -4.93
CA PHE A 214 -5.73 -17.35 -6.20
C PHE A 214 -5.22 -18.19 -7.39
N SER A 215 -4.44 -19.24 -7.14
CA SER A 215 -4.00 -20.16 -8.19
C SER A 215 -5.17 -20.91 -8.79
N ALA A 216 -5.33 -20.85 -10.12
CA ALA A 216 -6.30 -21.65 -10.87
C ALA A 216 -5.89 -23.15 -10.94
N LEU A 217 -4.63 -23.47 -10.64
CA LEU A 217 -4.15 -24.84 -10.53
C LEU A 217 -4.47 -25.31 -9.10
N SER A 218 -5.60 -26.00 -8.94
CA SER A 218 -5.74 -26.89 -7.81
C SER A 218 -4.61 -27.93 -7.88
N VAL A 219 -3.54 -27.70 -7.14
CA VAL A 219 -2.61 -28.78 -6.83
C VAL A 219 -3.45 -29.75 -5.98
N LYS A 220 -4.01 -30.79 -6.64
CA LYS A 220 -4.41 -31.98 -5.93
C LYS A 220 -3.15 -32.51 -5.30
N ALA A 221 -2.99 -32.27 -4.00
CA ALA A 221 -2.05 -33.03 -3.21
C ALA A 221 -2.59 -34.47 -3.22
N ASP A 222 -1.94 -35.33 -3.98
CA ASP A 222 -2.07 -36.78 -3.84
C ASP A 222 -1.40 -37.23 -2.53
#